data_4df6e8017dda8eaad6d84bf50e9de79f
#
_entry.id   4df6e8017dda8eaad6d84bf50e9de79f
#
_cell.length_a   1.000
_cell.length_b   1.000
_cell.length_c   1.000
_cell.angle_alpha   90.00
_cell.angle_beta   90.00
_cell.angle_gamma   90.00
#
_symmetry.space_group_name_H-M   'P 1'
#
loop_
_entity.id
_entity.type
_entity.pdbx_description
1 polymer ?
#
loop_
_entity_poly.entity_id
_entity_poly.type
_entity_poly.pdbx_seq_one_letter_code
_entity_poly.pdbx_strand_id
1 'polypeptide(L)'
;MDTHNKWIFLLFCSLCLHISAQEIQNPILPGVADAGVVKYNGKYYIGGVHTNGDFYISDDLVHWGKPVHVVSIDNDWIRDSKVGNDQIHANHMLYDNGTFHLYWSVNYWGKDKHAVHIVHAQSDSILGPYIEPVKATWMDNRIDPYIFKDDDGQLYMYMVRFTDGNTIWGRKMKNPSEFSGEPVFLFSSLPDTWETMDNRVAEGPCVIKYRGKYYMMYNANHTSTEWGNYQLGVSVADSPLGFQNGSKYSYPVVKSNQIDLEDNNLDVLRYYDNGYFPQFAYCEFFPGNNWTKKSFDDSGWKRGMSGFSGIKLEGSTTRSQGTAWISDRLWLRKTFHIKKVSENYILRVAHDGATKIYLNGRLVYDKQGADYCMIDFNREQLQYLVAGENILAVETNRGVSTNFFDVALFNADKEQAFNILYSPGQPNIVRGVNGFEWWLVYMANKNAEM
;
A
#
# COMPACT_ATOMS: atom_id res chain seq x y z
N MET A 1 51.35 -48.81 20.67
CA MET A 1 51.05 -48.17 19.37
C MET A 1 49.56 -47.99 19.29
N ASP A 2 49.28 -46.87 19.72
CA ASP A 2 48.48 -45.71 19.31
C ASP A 2 46.98 -45.96 19.22
N THR A 3 46.35 -45.75 20.37
CA THR A 3 44.88 -45.61 20.51
C THR A 3 44.45 -44.17 20.84
N HIS A 4 45.33 -43.17 20.59
CA HIS A 4 45.03 -41.79 21.03
C HIS A 4 44.53 -40.81 19.93
N ASN A 5 44.39 -41.21 18.67
CA ASN A 5 44.03 -40.28 17.60
C ASN A 5 42.61 -40.39 17.04
N LYS A 6 41.71 -41.11 17.68
CA LYS A 6 40.30 -41.25 17.18
C LYS A 6 39.27 -40.33 17.85
N TRP A 7 39.64 -39.58 18.88
CA TRP A 7 38.69 -38.77 19.64
C TRP A 7 38.69 -37.29 19.30
N ILE A 8 39.66 -36.83 18.51
CA ILE A 8 39.72 -35.40 18.13
C ILE A 8 38.80 -35.06 16.93
N PHE A 9 38.42 -36.08 16.15
CA PHE A 9 37.58 -35.80 14.96
C PHE A 9 36.06 -35.77 15.25
N LEU A 10 35.63 -36.22 16.41
CA LEU A 10 34.21 -36.26 16.79
C LEU A 10 33.74 -35.02 17.56
N LEU A 11 34.66 -34.14 17.97
CA LEU A 11 34.29 -32.92 18.71
C LEU A 11 34.10 -31.68 17.79
N PHE A 12 34.45 -31.78 16.52
CA PHE A 12 34.28 -30.70 15.54
C PHE A 12 32.96 -30.74 14.75
N CYS A 13 32.21 -31.82 14.84
CA CYS A 13 30.92 -31.99 14.15
C CYS A 13 29.69 -31.63 14.97
N SER A 14 29.82 -31.22 16.22
CA SER A 14 28.66 -30.83 17.06
C SER A 14 28.49 -29.34 17.29
N LEU A 15 29.32 -28.51 16.65
CA LEU A 15 29.02 -27.09 16.43
C LEU A 15 28.34 -26.88 15.06
N CYS A 16 27.29 -27.62 14.79
CA CYS A 16 26.26 -27.12 13.92
C CYS A 16 25.68 -25.90 14.63
N LEU A 17 26.19 -24.73 14.27
CA LEU A 17 25.51 -23.51 14.49
C LEU A 17 24.06 -23.74 14.04
N HIS A 18 23.14 -23.82 14.99
CA HIS A 18 21.74 -23.60 14.71
C HIS A 18 21.68 -22.14 14.26
N ILE A 19 21.95 -21.89 12.98
CA ILE A 19 21.47 -20.72 12.30
C ILE A 19 19.96 -20.96 12.25
N SER A 20 19.25 -20.59 13.31
CA SER A 20 17.83 -20.42 13.21
C SER A 20 17.66 -19.41 12.08
N ALA A 21 17.04 -19.83 10.99
CA ALA A 21 16.59 -18.88 9.98
C ALA A 21 15.78 -17.84 10.75
N GLN A 22 16.21 -16.60 10.71
CA GLN A 22 15.54 -15.53 11.41
C GLN A 22 14.15 -15.40 10.78
N GLU A 23 13.12 -15.63 11.57
CA GLU A 23 11.75 -15.53 11.10
C GLU A 23 11.43 -14.04 10.93
N ILE A 24 11.27 -13.63 9.67
CA ILE A 24 10.91 -12.26 9.32
C ILE A 24 9.43 -12.08 9.62
N GLN A 25 9.11 -11.16 10.52
CA GLN A 25 7.73 -10.77 10.82
C GLN A 25 7.43 -9.40 10.19
N ASN A 26 6.39 -9.33 9.42
CA ASN A 26 5.86 -8.06 8.92
C ASN A 26 4.89 -7.43 9.94
N PRO A 27 4.88 -6.09 10.10
CA PRO A 27 5.76 -5.12 9.44
C PRO A 27 7.15 -5.11 10.07
N ILE A 28 8.20 -4.99 9.24
CA ILE A 28 9.58 -4.88 9.73
C ILE A 28 9.87 -3.53 10.40
N LEU A 29 9.16 -2.48 10.01
CA LEU A 29 9.24 -1.14 10.60
C LEU A 29 7.88 -0.45 10.56
N PRO A 30 7.07 -0.53 11.64
CA PRO A 30 5.77 0.12 11.70
C PRO A 30 5.87 1.66 11.64
N GLY A 31 4.86 2.31 11.04
CA GLY A 31 4.69 3.76 11.05
C GLY A 31 5.55 4.53 10.04
N VAL A 32 6.16 3.85 9.07
CA VAL A 32 6.88 4.50 7.97
C VAL A 32 6.20 4.15 6.65
N ALA A 33 5.87 5.16 5.84
CA ALA A 33 5.31 5.00 4.52
C ALA A 33 6.17 5.69 3.45
N ASP A 34 5.92 5.43 2.17
CA ASP A 34 6.68 5.97 1.03
C ASP A 34 8.20 5.96 1.23
N ALA A 35 8.70 4.90 1.84
CA ALA A 35 10.08 4.82 2.27
C ALA A 35 11.05 4.58 1.10
N GLY A 36 12.22 5.22 1.17
CA GLY A 36 13.39 4.80 0.43
C GLY A 36 14.30 3.93 1.30
N VAL A 37 14.83 2.86 0.72
CA VAL A 37 15.74 1.94 1.40
C VAL A 37 17.04 1.83 0.63
N VAL A 38 18.16 2.04 1.31
CA VAL A 38 19.49 1.86 0.71
C VAL A 38 20.37 0.95 1.57
N LYS A 39 21.18 0.12 0.92
CA LYS A 39 22.23 -0.66 1.57
C LYS A 39 23.59 0.00 1.30
N TYR A 40 24.30 0.32 2.36
CA TYR A 40 25.65 0.88 2.28
C TYR A 40 26.54 0.36 3.40
N ASN A 41 27.78 -0.07 3.08
CA ASN A 41 28.75 -0.63 4.03
C ASN A 41 28.15 -1.70 4.97
N GLY A 42 27.36 -2.62 4.41
CA GLY A 42 26.76 -3.74 5.15
C GLY A 42 25.53 -3.37 5.98
N LYS A 43 25.17 -2.09 6.08
CA LYS A 43 24.00 -1.61 6.82
C LYS A 43 22.90 -1.14 5.87
N TYR A 44 21.67 -1.16 6.38
CA TYR A 44 20.47 -0.66 5.70
C TYR A 44 20.02 0.64 6.36
N TYR A 45 19.58 1.57 5.54
CA TYR A 45 19.08 2.88 5.95
C TYR A 45 17.70 3.07 5.35
N ILE A 46 16.71 3.46 6.16
CA ILE A 46 15.34 3.68 5.73
C ILE A 46 14.81 5.00 6.29
N GLY A 47 14.20 5.79 5.46
CA GLY A 47 13.47 7.01 5.82
C GLY A 47 12.31 7.21 4.88
N GLY A 48 11.30 7.99 5.27
CA GLY A 48 10.10 8.19 4.47
C GLY A 48 9.10 9.12 5.13
N VAL A 49 7.84 8.95 4.78
CA VAL A 49 6.72 9.65 5.40
C VAL A 49 6.63 9.26 6.89
N HIS A 50 6.31 10.24 7.73
CA HIS A 50 6.24 10.16 9.20
C HIS A 50 7.58 10.04 9.93
N THR A 51 8.72 10.11 9.24
CA THR A 51 10.03 10.11 9.91
C THR A 51 10.59 11.50 10.18
N ASN A 52 9.99 12.55 9.65
CA ASN A 52 10.41 13.96 9.84
C ASN A 52 11.89 14.22 9.49
N GLY A 53 12.40 13.57 8.44
CA GLY A 53 13.80 13.69 8.04
C GLY A 53 14.78 12.79 8.79
N ASP A 54 14.26 11.90 9.63
CA ASP A 54 15.05 10.90 10.31
C ASP A 54 15.18 9.62 9.49
N PHE A 55 16.32 8.93 9.65
CA PHE A 55 16.54 7.61 9.07
C PHE A 55 16.81 6.58 10.17
N TYR A 56 16.22 5.41 10.01
CA TYR A 56 16.51 4.23 10.82
C TYR A 56 17.63 3.42 10.19
N ILE A 57 18.42 2.77 11.03
CA ILE A 57 19.59 1.98 10.62
C ILE A 57 19.41 0.55 11.11
N SER A 58 19.71 -0.42 10.23
CA SER A 58 19.64 -1.85 10.54
C SER A 58 20.86 -2.59 9.95
N ASP A 59 21.29 -3.65 10.61
CA ASP A 59 22.29 -4.57 10.11
C ASP A 59 21.65 -5.73 9.29
N ASP A 60 20.34 -5.95 9.43
CA ASP A 60 19.67 -7.14 8.92
C ASP A 60 18.30 -6.91 8.24
N LEU A 61 17.85 -5.66 8.09
CA LEU A 61 16.53 -5.25 7.57
C LEU A 61 15.35 -5.60 8.50
N VAL A 62 15.58 -6.20 9.65
CA VAL A 62 14.51 -6.65 10.56
C VAL A 62 14.57 -5.92 11.88
N HIS A 63 15.77 -5.73 12.43
CA HIS A 63 15.98 -5.01 13.68
C HIS A 63 16.49 -3.60 13.39
N TRP A 64 15.67 -2.61 13.73
CA TRP A 64 15.97 -1.21 13.48
C TRP A 64 16.40 -0.51 14.78
N GLY A 65 17.49 0.26 14.68
CA GLY A 65 17.98 1.10 15.74
C GLY A 65 17.11 2.35 15.96
N LYS A 66 17.53 3.22 16.87
CA LYS A 66 16.90 4.54 17.02
C LYS A 66 17.11 5.36 15.76
N PRO A 67 16.14 6.19 15.37
CA PRO A 67 16.29 7.06 14.21
C PRO A 67 17.37 8.11 14.45
N VAL A 68 18.04 8.50 13.36
CA VAL A 68 19.05 9.56 13.32
C VAL A 68 18.57 10.65 12.39
N HIS A 69 18.63 11.91 12.82
CA HIS A 69 18.23 13.04 12.00
C HIS A 69 19.22 13.24 10.86
N VAL A 70 18.73 13.25 9.62
CA VAL A 70 19.54 13.26 8.40
C VAL A 70 19.31 14.52 7.59
N VAL A 71 18.09 14.99 7.47
CA VAL A 71 17.73 16.18 6.70
C VAL A 71 16.63 16.97 7.39
N SER A 72 16.82 18.28 7.51
CA SER A 72 15.78 19.20 7.98
C SER A 72 14.90 19.61 6.81
N ILE A 73 13.60 19.32 6.92
CA ILE A 73 12.61 19.67 5.92
C ILE A 73 12.05 21.07 6.22
N ASP A 74 12.83 22.07 5.94
CA ASP A 74 12.48 23.47 6.15
C ASP A 74 12.09 24.17 4.84
N ASN A 75 11.96 25.50 4.89
CA ASN A 75 11.52 26.31 3.77
C ASN A 75 12.45 26.33 2.56
N ASP A 76 13.70 25.90 2.67
CA ASP A 76 14.63 25.87 1.54
C ASP A 76 14.28 24.77 0.53
N TRP A 77 13.55 23.76 0.99
CA TRP A 77 13.06 22.65 0.18
C TRP A 77 11.66 22.85 -0.41
N ILE A 78 10.94 23.85 0.07
CA ILE A 78 9.62 24.24 -0.42
C ILE A 78 9.69 25.68 -0.95
N ARG A 79 9.08 25.92 -2.12
CA ARG A 79 9.07 27.23 -2.75
C ARG A 79 8.15 28.25 -2.07
N ASP A 80 7.24 27.76 -1.24
CA ASP A 80 6.28 28.59 -0.53
C ASP A 80 6.29 28.26 0.96
N SER A 81 6.85 29.15 1.76
CA SER A 81 6.96 29.03 3.21
C SER A 81 5.63 28.88 3.98
N LYS A 82 4.50 29.07 3.29
CA LYS A 82 3.16 28.87 3.88
C LYS A 82 2.65 27.44 3.69
N VAL A 83 3.37 26.63 2.92
CA VAL A 83 3.07 25.24 2.71
C VAL A 83 3.92 24.44 3.68
N GLY A 84 3.35 23.99 4.79
CA GLY A 84 4.00 23.05 5.66
C GLY A 84 4.18 21.71 4.92
N ASN A 85 5.40 21.21 4.85
CA ASN A 85 5.67 19.86 4.43
C ASN A 85 6.79 19.29 5.29
N ASP A 86 6.42 18.37 6.14
CA ASP A 86 7.27 17.68 7.11
C ASP A 86 7.61 16.24 6.69
N GLN A 87 7.37 15.89 5.41
CA GLN A 87 7.48 14.53 4.91
C GLN A 87 8.52 14.39 3.79
N ILE A 88 9.27 13.31 3.84
CA ILE A 88 10.16 12.88 2.76
C ILE A 88 9.47 11.76 2.00
N HIS A 89 8.70 12.11 0.96
CA HIS A 89 7.99 11.13 0.16
C HIS A 89 8.91 10.45 -0.85
N ALA A 90 8.80 9.14 -1.00
CA ALA A 90 9.40 8.34 -2.07
C ALA A 90 10.88 8.70 -2.30
N ASN A 91 11.66 8.75 -1.21
CA ASN A 91 13.05 9.15 -1.32
C ASN A 91 13.92 8.06 -1.94
N HIS A 92 14.97 8.49 -2.60
CA HIS A 92 16.02 7.62 -3.13
C HIS A 92 17.39 8.17 -2.80
N MET A 93 18.28 7.31 -2.34
CA MET A 93 19.65 7.65 -2.00
C MET A 93 20.63 6.93 -2.93
N LEU A 94 21.54 7.71 -3.54
CA LEU A 94 22.63 7.23 -4.38
C LEU A 94 23.96 7.59 -3.74
N TYR A 95 24.92 6.65 -3.69
CA TYR A 95 26.33 6.95 -3.45
C TYR A 95 27.07 6.96 -4.79
N ASP A 96 27.74 8.07 -5.09
CA ASP A 96 28.54 8.22 -6.30
C ASP A 96 29.82 9.01 -6.04
N ASN A 97 30.98 8.43 -6.36
CA ASN A 97 32.31 9.09 -6.30
C ASN A 97 32.59 9.84 -4.99
N GLY A 98 32.26 9.25 -3.84
CA GLY A 98 32.54 9.82 -2.52
C GLY A 98 31.41 10.70 -1.95
N THR A 99 30.37 10.96 -2.73
CA THR A 99 29.25 11.82 -2.34
C THR A 99 27.94 11.02 -2.26
N PHE A 100 27.14 11.29 -1.25
CA PHE A 100 25.77 10.80 -1.13
C PHE A 100 24.81 11.82 -1.69
N HIS A 101 23.88 11.35 -2.50
CA HIS A 101 22.85 12.13 -3.14
C HIS A 101 21.49 11.64 -2.65
N LEU A 102 20.73 12.49 -1.98
CA LEU A 102 19.39 12.21 -1.51
C LEU A 102 18.38 12.98 -2.37
N TYR A 103 17.48 12.23 -3.01
CA TYR A 103 16.37 12.77 -3.79
C TYR A 103 15.07 12.41 -3.09
N TRP A 104 14.09 13.30 -3.09
CA TRP A 104 12.76 12.99 -2.55
C TRP A 104 11.68 13.88 -3.19
N SER A 105 10.43 13.51 -2.96
CA SER A 105 9.28 14.31 -3.37
C SER A 105 8.82 15.18 -2.22
N VAL A 106 8.52 16.43 -2.53
CA VAL A 106 7.73 17.32 -1.72
C VAL A 106 6.29 17.25 -2.24
N ASN A 107 5.38 16.66 -1.47
CA ASN A 107 4.01 16.37 -1.89
C ASN A 107 3.01 17.18 -1.06
N TYR A 108 2.65 18.38 -1.54
CA TYR A 108 1.57 19.17 -0.95
C TYR A 108 0.43 19.38 -1.95
N TRP A 109 -0.70 18.72 -1.66
CA TRP A 109 -1.90 18.71 -2.51
C TRP A 109 -3.02 19.65 -2.02
N GLY A 110 -2.68 20.70 -1.26
CA GLY A 110 -3.66 21.64 -0.70
C GLY A 110 -4.52 22.32 -1.76
N LYS A 111 -5.76 22.68 -1.40
CA LYS A 111 -6.74 23.28 -2.32
C LYS A 111 -6.29 24.64 -2.89
N ASP A 112 -5.59 25.41 -2.08
CA ASP A 112 -5.22 26.80 -2.43
C ASP A 112 -3.80 26.91 -3.02
N LYS A 113 -2.97 25.90 -2.87
CA LYS A 113 -1.59 25.88 -3.31
C LYS A 113 -1.11 24.46 -3.58
N HIS A 114 -0.63 24.27 -4.77
CA HIS A 114 -0.03 23.02 -5.22
C HIS A 114 1.49 23.15 -5.19
N ALA A 115 2.15 22.53 -4.26
CA ALA A 115 3.62 22.47 -4.21
C ALA A 115 4.08 21.00 -4.27
N VAL A 116 4.13 20.47 -5.50
CA VAL A 116 4.56 19.11 -5.78
C VAL A 116 5.78 19.16 -6.67
N HIS A 117 6.92 18.71 -6.16
CA HIS A 117 8.19 18.75 -6.89
C HIS A 117 9.21 17.75 -6.33
N ILE A 118 10.18 17.38 -7.17
CA ILE A 118 11.34 16.61 -6.74
C ILE A 118 12.43 17.59 -6.31
N VAL A 119 13.07 17.29 -5.18
CA VAL A 119 14.25 17.97 -4.66
C VAL A 119 15.43 17.01 -4.55
N HIS A 120 16.62 17.57 -4.48
CA HIS A 120 17.88 16.85 -4.36
C HIS A 120 18.87 17.60 -3.48
N ALA A 121 19.51 16.89 -2.59
CA ALA A 121 20.63 17.37 -1.78
C ALA A 121 21.78 16.38 -1.79
N GLN A 122 22.96 16.85 -1.40
CA GLN A 122 24.17 16.03 -1.35
C GLN A 122 24.93 16.22 -0.03
N SER A 123 25.68 15.19 0.37
CA SER A 123 26.50 15.18 1.58
C SER A 123 27.69 14.23 1.42
N ASP A 124 28.77 14.49 2.16
CA ASP A 124 29.91 13.56 2.27
C ASP A 124 29.62 12.36 3.21
N SER A 125 28.51 12.40 3.92
CA SER A 125 28.08 11.35 4.85
C SER A 125 26.67 10.86 4.51
N ILE A 126 26.44 9.54 4.61
CA ILE A 126 25.11 8.95 4.41
C ILE A 126 24.07 9.50 5.40
N LEU A 127 24.49 9.88 6.60
CA LEU A 127 23.65 10.46 7.63
C LEU A 127 23.64 12.00 7.60
N GLY A 128 24.07 12.60 6.48
CA GLY A 128 24.02 14.03 6.31
C GLY A 128 25.15 14.79 7.08
N PRO A 129 24.95 16.09 7.33
CA PRO A 129 23.73 16.84 6.99
C PRO A 129 23.57 17.08 5.47
N TYR A 130 22.33 17.05 5.00
CA TYR A 130 21.95 17.46 3.65
C TYR A 130 21.36 18.86 3.73
N ILE A 131 22.17 19.88 3.45
CA ILE A 131 21.84 21.27 3.77
C ILE A 131 21.40 22.05 2.54
N GLU A 132 22.12 21.89 1.42
CA GLU A 132 21.96 22.73 0.25
C GLU A 132 21.21 22.02 -0.89
N PRO A 133 20.12 22.62 -1.44
CA PRO A 133 19.43 22.04 -2.57
C PRO A 133 20.24 22.15 -3.85
N VAL A 134 20.32 21.06 -4.60
CA VAL A 134 20.90 21.02 -5.96
C VAL A 134 19.86 21.48 -6.96
N LYS A 135 19.86 22.77 -7.29
CA LYS A 135 18.81 23.40 -8.12
C LYS A 135 18.69 22.83 -9.54
N ALA A 136 19.75 22.32 -10.12
CA ALA A 136 19.78 21.79 -11.49
C ALA A 136 18.92 20.52 -11.66
N THR A 137 18.66 19.79 -10.58
CA THR A 137 17.81 18.60 -10.56
C THR A 137 16.43 18.81 -9.94
N TRP A 138 16.11 20.05 -9.57
CA TRP A 138 14.79 20.42 -9.08
C TRP A 138 13.74 20.34 -10.20
N MET A 139 12.66 19.61 -9.99
CA MET A 139 11.63 19.39 -11.00
C MET A 139 10.23 19.61 -10.44
N ASP A 140 9.57 20.68 -10.92
CA ASP A 140 8.17 20.97 -10.58
C ASP A 140 7.21 19.96 -11.21
N ASN A 141 6.09 19.71 -10.53
CA ASN A 141 5.05 18.81 -10.97
C ASN A 141 5.58 17.40 -11.31
N ARG A 142 6.47 16.92 -10.45
CA ARG A 142 7.08 15.59 -10.51
C ARG A 142 7.17 15.01 -9.11
N ILE A 143 7.03 13.68 -9.02
CA ILE A 143 7.21 12.90 -7.79
C ILE A 143 8.01 11.62 -8.06
N ASP A 144 8.32 10.89 -7.02
CA ASP A 144 8.90 9.56 -6.98
C ASP A 144 10.22 9.44 -7.77
N PRO A 145 11.26 10.17 -7.36
CA PRO A 145 12.57 10.06 -8.00
C PRO A 145 13.22 8.72 -7.68
N TYR A 146 13.70 8.04 -8.71
CA TYR A 146 14.55 6.87 -8.58
C TYR A 146 15.76 6.98 -9.49
N ILE A 147 16.97 6.84 -8.95
CA ILE A 147 18.19 6.90 -9.73
C ILE A 147 18.77 5.50 -9.93
N PHE A 148 18.90 5.11 -11.17
CA PHE A 148 19.52 3.85 -11.55
C PHE A 148 20.92 4.12 -12.15
N LYS A 149 21.93 3.44 -11.63
CA LYS A 149 23.29 3.44 -12.19
C LYS A 149 23.51 2.12 -12.92
N ASP A 150 23.72 2.19 -14.24
CA ASP A 150 23.99 1.01 -15.04
C ASP A 150 25.43 0.51 -14.90
N ASP A 151 25.73 -0.70 -15.38
CA ASP A 151 27.05 -1.34 -15.28
C ASP A 151 28.17 -0.54 -15.95
N ASP A 152 27.82 0.27 -16.98
CA ASP A 152 28.75 1.18 -17.65
C ASP A 152 28.95 2.52 -16.92
N GLY A 153 28.31 2.69 -15.75
CA GLY A 153 28.35 3.91 -14.95
C GLY A 153 27.35 4.99 -15.38
N GLN A 154 26.58 4.77 -16.46
CA GLN A 154 25.60 5.73 -16.91
C GLN A 154 24.43 5.81 -15.92
N LEU A 155 24.02 7.02 -15.57
CA LEU A 155 22.92 7.29 -14.66
C LEU A 155 21.64 7.61 -15.41
N TYR A 156 20.52 7.13 -14.85
CA TYR A 156 19.17 7.40 -15.32
C TYR A 156 18.30 7.76 -14.11
N MET A 157 17.51 8.83 -14.24
CA MET A 157 16.45 9.15 -13.28
C MET A 157 15.11 8.70 -13.84
N TYR A 158 14.36 7.97 -13.04
CA TYR A 158 12.95 7.70 -13.28
C TYR A 158 12.12 8.60 -12.36
N MET A 159 10.93 8.98 -12.83
CA MET A 159 10.05 9.90 -12.11
C MET A 159 8.61 9.77 -12.60
N VAL A 160 7.70 10.30 -11.82
CA VAL A 160 6.28 10.41 -12.18
C VAL A 160 5.98 11.81 -12.70
N ARG A 161 5.15 11.89 -13.74
CA ARG A 161 4.55 13.11 -14.29
C ARG A 161 3.04 12.98 -14.35
N PHE A 162 2.35 14.11 -14.16
CA PHE A 162 0.89 14.21 -14.24
C PHE A 162 0.46 14.60 -15.66
N THR A 163 0.37 13.65 -16.58
CA THR A 163 0.05 13.89 -17.99
C THR A 163 -1.26 13.24 -18.41
N ASP A 164 -1.55 12.06 -17.91
CA ASP A 164 -2.78 11.31 -18.14
C ASP A 164 -3.00 10.39 -16.91
N GLY A 165 -3.38 11.01 -15.80
CA GLY A 165 -3.14 10.45 -14.47
C GLY A 165 -1.64 10.51 -14.14
N ASN A 166 -1.18 9.66 -13.25
CA ASN A 166 0.23 9.51 -12.94
C ASN A 166 0.88 8.58 -13.97
N THR A 167 1.96 9.05 -14.58
CA THR A 167 2.67 8.33 -15.65
C THR A 167 4.16 8.27 -15.38
N ILE A 168 4.82 7.17 -15.75
CA ILE A 168 6.26 6.97 -15.48
C ILE A 168 7.08 7.45 -16.67
N TRP A 169 8.10 8.23 -16.36
CA TRP A 169 9.06 8.80 -17.30
C TRP A 169 10.49 8.48 -16.88
N GLY A 170 11.40 8.43 -17.85
CA GLY A 170 12.82 8.26 -17.61
C GLY A 170 13.62 9.38 -18.25
N ARG A 171 14.79 9.69 -17.67
CA ARG A 171 15.69 10.69 -18.23
C ARG A 171 17.15 10.29 -17.99
N LYS A 172 17.98 10.43 -19.02
CA LYS A 172 19.44 10.23 -18.90
C LYS A 172 20.07 11.35 -18.08
N MET A 173 21.02 11.02 -17.22
CA MET A 173 21.78 11.98 -16.45
C MET A 173 23.23 12.00 -16.92
N LYS A 174 23.88 13.17 -16.86
CA LYS A 174 25.29 13.33 -17.08
C LYS A 174 26.11 12.96 -15.85
N ASN A 175 25.59 13.34 -14.71
CA ASN A 175 26.09 13.03 -13.37
C ASN A 175 24.92 13.15 -12.37
N PRO A 176 25.07 12.83 -11.08
CA PRO A 176 23.97 12.91 -10.12
C PRO A 176 23.29 14.29 -10.03
N SER A 177 23.99 15.35 -10.36
CA SER A 177 23.49 16.74 -10.24
C SER A 177 23.12 17.40 -11.57
N GLU A 178 23.21 16.68 -12.70
CA GLU A 178 22.98 17.27 -14.02
C GLU A 178 22.36 16.26 -14.99
N PHE A 179 21.32 16.69 -15.69
CA PHE A 179 20.68 15.88 -16.74
C PHE A 179 21.44 15.96 -18.08
N SER A 180 21.29 14.90 -18.89
CA SER A 180 21.63 14.86 -20.30
C SER A 180 20.47 14.32 -21.11
N GLY A 181 20.05 15.03 -22.15
CA GLY A 181 18.92 14.65 -22.98
C GLY A 181 17.54 15.02 -22.39
N GLU A 182 16.49 14.75 -23.17
CA GLU A 182 15.12 15.05 -22.83
C GLU A 182 14.45 13.91 -22.05
N PRO A 183 13.41 14.19 -21.24
CA PRO A 183 12.61 13.15 -20.61
C PRO A 183 11.90 12.28 -21.65
N VAL A 184 11.90 10.98 -21.44
CA VAL A 184 11.24 9.97 -22.28
C VAL A 184 10.02 9.43 -21.54
N PHE A 185 8.86 9.46 -22.17
CA PHE A 185 7.67 8.75 -21.67
C PHE A 185 7.91 7.25 -21.76
N LEU A 186 7.63 6.54 -20.66
CA LEU A 186 7.79 5.08 -20.62
C LEU A 186 6.42 4.40 -20.70
N PHE A 187 5.58 4.60 -19.70
CA PHE A 187 4.22 4.04 -19.71
C PHE A 187 3.25 4.76 -18.76
N SER A 188 1.97 4.46 -18.95
CA SER A 188 0.84 4.82 -18.09
C SER A 188 0.13 3.56 -17.60
N SER A 189 -0.81 3.70 -16.66
CA SER A 189 -1.72 2.62 -16.30
C SER A 189 -2.57 2.19 -17.49
N LEU A 190 -2.79 0.88 -17.66
CA LEU A 190 -3.58 0.30 -18.74
C LEU A 190 -5.07 0.33 -18.38
N PRO A 191 -5.93 0.95 -19.24
CA PRO A 191 -7.38 0.93 -19.05
C PRO A 191 -7.93 -0.50 -19.02
N ASP A 192 -9.02 -0.68 -18.27
CA ASP A 192 -9.76 -1.94 -18.17
C ASP A 192 -8.92 -3.15 -17.71
N THR A 193 -7.90 -2.87 -16.90
CA THR A 193 -7.04 -3.87 -16.27
C THR A 193 -6.96 -3.67 -14.76
N TRP A 194 -6.22 -4.54 -14.08
CA TRP A 194 -5.92 -4.41 -12.65
C TRP A 194 -5.26 -3.06 -12.29
N GLU A 195 -4.69 -2.35 -13.26
CA GLU A 195 -4.02 -1.07 -13.03
C GLU A 195 -4.96 0.14 -12.95
N THR A 196 -6.23 -0.03 -13.26
CA THR A 196 -7.22 1.07 -13.33
C THR A 196 -8.52 0.71 -12.65
N MET A 197 -8.43 0.01 -11.52
CA MET A 197 -9.61 -0.40 -10.76
C MET A 197 -10.31 0.78 -10.07
N ASP A 198 -9.54 1.77 -9.64
CA ASP A 198 -10.05 2.96 -8.95
C ASP A 198 -9.54 4.27 -9.55
N ASN A 199 -8.31 4.30 -10.03
CA ASN A 199 -7.71 5.53 -10.57
C ASN A 199 -6.63 5.22 -11.60
N ARG A 200 -6.31 6.21 -12.44
CA ARG A 200 -5.24 6.13 -13.44
C ARG A 200 -3.91 6.56 -12.81
N VAL A 201 -3.28 5.63 -12.13
CA VAL A 201 -2.00 5.86 -11.44
C VAL A 201 -1.00 4.80 -11.88
N ALA A 202 0.18 5.24 -12.31
CA ALA A 202 1.40 4.45 -12.42
C ALA A 202 2.54 5.27 -11.81
N GLU A 203 3.08 4.81 -10.66
CA GLU A 203 4.04 5.56 -9.85
C GLU A 203 5.02 4.66 -9.10
N GLY A 204 5.90 5.24 -8.25
CA GLY A 204 6.84 4.49 -7.43
C GLY A 204 7.84 3.64 -8.23
N PRO A 205 8.53 4.15 -9.28
CA PRO A 205 9.44 3.33 -10.07
C PRO A 205 10.66 2.88 -9.25
N CYS A 206 10.97 1.59 -9.30
CA CYS A 206 12.18 1.00 -8.75
C CYS A 206 12.81 0.07 -9.79
N VAL A 207 14.04 0.31 -10.20
CA VAL A 207 14.67 -0.40 -11.33
C VAL A 207 15.88 -1.20 -10.88
N ILE A 208 15.93 -2.44 -11.33
CA ILE A 208 17.12 -3.29 -11.24
C ILE A 208 17.51 -3.85 -12.59
N LYS A 209 18.78 -4.23 -12.72
CA LYS A 209 19.27 -5.01 -13.85
C LYS A 209 19.58 -6.44 -13.40
N TYR A 210 19.05 -7.41 -14.12
CA TYR A 210 19.31 -8.82 -13.86
C TYR A 210 19.41 -9.61 -15.15
N ARG A 211 20.50 -10.35 -15.32
CA ARG A 211 20.77 -11.19 -16.51
C ARG A 211 20.58 -10.44 -17.84
N GLY A 212 21.08 -9.21 -17.91
CA GLY A 212 21.04 -8.38 -19.13
C GLY A 212 19.70 -7.75 -19.44
N LYS A 213 18.67 -7.94 -18.61
CA LYS A 213 17.36 -7.29 -18.70
C LYS A 213 17.19 -6.27 -17.59
N TYR A 214 16.36 -5.28 -17.83
CA TYR A 214 15.95 -4.26 -16.86
C TYR A 214 14.54 -4.56 -16.40
N TYR A 215 14.35 -4.54 -15.09
CA TYR A 215 13.07 -4.78 -14.43
C TYR A 215 12.70 -3.54 -13.65
N MET A 216 11.54 -2.96 -13.96
CA MET A 216 10.98 -1.86 -13.21
C MET A 216 9.76 -2.35 -12.44
N MET A 217 9.81 -2.29 -11.12
CA MET A 217 8.61 -2.36 -10.29
C MET A 217 7.97 -0.97 -10.23
N TYR A 218 6.65 -0.95 -10.15
CA TYR A 218 5.86 0.27 -10.07
C TYR A 218 4.55 -0.03 -9.34
N ASN A 219 3.87 1.01 -8.88
CA ASN A 219 2.55 0.90 -8.29
C ASN A 219 1.49 1.27 -9.31
N ALA A 220 0.28 0.71 -9.14
CA ALA A 220 -0.90 1.12 -9.87
C ALA A 220 -2.11 1.24 -8.94
N ASN A 221 -3.12 2.00 -9.37
CA ASN A 221 -4.27 2.45 -8.58
C ASN A 221 -3.91 3.51 -7.53
N HIS A 222 -4.88 3.94 -6.73
CA HIS A 222 -4.68 4.95 -5.70
C HIS A 222 -4.26 4.32 -4.36
N THR A 223 -3.50 5.07 -3.58
CA THR A 223 -3.06 4.69 -2.22
C THR A 223 -4.19 4.62 -1.20
N SER A 224 -5.44 4.88 -1.62
CA SER A 224 -6.58 4.89 -0.71
C SER A 224 -6.72 3.56 0.01
N THR A 225 -6.63 3.61 1.34
CA THR A 225 -6.70 2.44 2.20
C THR A 225 -8.07 1.76 2.17
N GLU A 226 -9.12 2.54 1.90
CA GLU A 226 -10.49 2.03 1.88
C GLU A 226 -10.73 1.01 0.76
N TRP A 227 -9.89 1.01 -0.27
CA TRP A 227 -10.16 0.22 -1.47
C TRP A 227 -9.22 -0.98 -1.64
N GLY A 228 -8.02 -0.91 -1.07
CA GLY A 228 -7.05 -1.99 -1.12
C GLY A 228 -6.55 -2.31 -2.53
N ASN A 229 -6.75 -1.41 -3.49
CA ASN A 229 -6.42 -1.66 -4.89
C ASN A 229 -5.00 -1.25 -5.28
N TYR A 230 -4.27 -0.57 -4.40
CA TYR A 230 -2.87 -0.23 -4.64
C TYR A 230 -2.06 -1.53 -4.70
N GLN A 231 -1.36 -1.77 -5.80
CA GLN A 231 -0.71 -3.04 -6.12
C GLN A 231 0.59 -2.79 -6.87
N LEU A 232 1.51 -3.76 -6.82
CA LEU A 232 2.79 -3.67 -7.50
C LEU A 232 2.80 -4.47 -8.79
N GLY A 233 3.20 -3.81 -9.87
CA GLY A 233 3.44 -4.41 -11.18
C GLY A 233 4.92 -4.47 -11.54
N VAL A 234 5.22 -5.18 -12.62
CA VAL A 234 6.56 -5.27 -13.22
C VAL A 234 6.49 -5.00 -14.70
N SER A 235 7.39 -4.15 -15.17
CA SER A 235 7.70 -3.97 -16.60
C SER A 235 9.12 -4.45 -16.88
N VAL A 236 9.36 -5.07 -18.04
CA VAL A 236 10.67 -5.64 -18.41
C VAL A 236 11.15 -5.04 -19.73
N ALA A 237 12.39 -4.61 -19.79
CA ALA A 237 12.97 -3.98 -21.00
C ALA A 237 14.38 -4.48 -21.31
N ASP A 238 14.84 -4.23 -22.54
CA ASP A 238 16.19 -4.53 -23.00
C ASP A 238 17.18 -3.38 -22.80
N SER A 239 16.67 -2.20 -22.42
CA SER A 239 17.49 -1.01 -22.15
C SER A 239 16.86 -0.16 -21.05
N PRO A 240 17.64 0.72 -20.37
CA PRO A 240 17.15 1.51 -19.26
C PRO A 240 15.93 2.39 -19.56
N LEU A 241 15.80 2.89 -20.78
CA LEU A 241 14.68 3.71 -21.22
C LEU A 241 13.73 2.96 -22.18
N GLY A 242 13.84 1.64 -22.28
CA GLY A 242 13.05 0.81 -23.18
C GLY A 242 11.72 0.31 -22.61
N PHE A 243 11.35 0.69 -21.42
CA PHE A 243 10.06 0.33 -20.81
C PHE A 243 8.90 0.96 -21.59
N GLN A 244 7.82 0.21 -21.74
CA GLN A 244 6.62 0.65 -22.45
C GLN A 244 5.38 -0.12 -21.96
N ASN A 245 4.18 0.33 -22.34
CA ASN A 245 2.93 -0.33 -21.96
C ASN A 245 2.91 -1.82 -22.31
N GLY A 246 3.44 -2.20 -23.47
CA GLY A 246 3.51 -3.60 -23.92
C GLY A 246 4.56 -4.48 -23.23
N SER A 247 5.42 -3.91 -22.39
CA SER A 247 6.46 -4.63 -21.67
C SER A 247 6.08 -4.98 -20.22
N LYS A 248 4.85 -4.67 -19.81
CA LYS A 248 4.33 -4.93 -18.48
C LYS A 248 3.77 -6.34 -18.32
N TYR A 249 3.85 -6.90 -17.13
CA TYR A 249 3.13 -8.11 -16.81
C TYR A 249 1.62 -7.82 -16.75
N SER A 250 0.82 -8.77 -17.23
CA SER A 250 -0.65 -8.63 -17.25
C SER A 250 -1.32 -8.82 -15.88
N TYR A 251 -0.54 -9.05 -14.83
CA TYR A 251 -1.01 -9.29 -13.47
C TYR A 251 -0.09 -8.57 -12.46
N PRO A 252 -0.61 -8.21 -11.28
CA PRO A 252 0.21 -7.65 -10.22
C PRO A 252 1.09 -8.74 -9.59
N VAL A 253 2.33 -8.39 -9.23
CA VAL A 253 3.27 -9.32 -8.55
C VAL A 253 3.12 -9.27 -7.04
N VAL A 254 2.63 -8.17 -6.50
CA VAL A 254 2.22 -8.03 -5.10
C VAL A 254 0.88 -7.31 -5.07
N LYS A 255 -0.08 -7.89 -4.42
CA LYS A 255 -1.44 -7.36 -4.25
C LYS A 255 -1.87 -7.49 -2.78
N SER A 256 -2.93 -6.82 -2.42
CA SER A 256 -3.58 -7.08 -1.14
C SER A 256 -3.94 -8.57 -1.02
N ASN A 257 -3.61 -9.21 0.10
CA ASN A 257 -3.92 -10.63 0.30
C ASN A 257 -5.34 -10.89 0.81
N GLN A 258 -6.23 -9.89 0.79
CA GLN A 258 -7.67 -10.09 0.97
C GLN A 258 -8.22 -11.19 0.06
N ILE A 259 -7.68 -11.27 -1.15
CA ILE A 259 -8.05 -12.27 -2.16
C ILE A 259 -7.66 -13.68 -1.69
N ASP A 260 -6.59 -13.82 -0.91
CA ASP A 260 -6.20 -15.13 -0.37
C ASP A 260 -7.20 -15.65 0.68
N LEU A 261 -7.86 -14.76 1.42
CA LEU A 261 -8.98 -15.13 2.28
C LEU A 261 -10.18 -15.63 1.47
N GLU A 262 -10.45 -15.04 0.32
CA GLU A 262 -11.51 -15.43 -0.59
C GLU A 262 -11.17 -16.73 -1.33
N ASP A 263 -9.95 -16.86 -1.86
CA ASP A 263 -9.45 -18.04 -2.55
C ASP A 263 -9.42 -19.28 -1.64
N ASN A 264 -9.26 -19.10 -0.33
CA ASN A 264 -9.29 -20.18 0.66
C ASN A 264 -10.69 -20.53 1.18
N ASN A 265 -11.76 -20.05 0.56
CA ASN A 265 -13.15 -20.25 1.00
C ASN A 265 -13.41 -19.75 2.43
N LEU A 266 -12.71 -18.74 2.88
CA LEU A 266 -12.89 -18.12 4.19
C LEU A 266 -13.98 -17.06 4.19
N ASP A 267 -14.40 -16.59 3.01
CA ASP A 267 -15.44 -15.60 2.86
C ASP A 267 -16.83 -16.20 3.12
N VAL A 268 -17.51 -15.63 4.07
CA VAL A 268 -18.89 -15.93 4.40
C VAL A 268 -19.83 -14.95 3.68
N LEU A 269 -19.40 -13.71 3.62
CA LEU A 269 -20.06 -12.62 2.90
C LEU A 269 -18.96 -11.80 2.21
N ARG A 270 -18.93 -11.87 0.88
CA ARG A 270 -17.90 -11.22 0.08
C ARG A 270 -17.97 -9.72 0.13
N TYR A 271 -16.80 -9.12 0.11
CA TYR A 271 -16.58 -7.71 -0.09
C TYR A 271 -16.72 -7.35 -1.58
N TYR A 272 -17.00 -6.08 -1.85
CA TYR A 272 -16.89 -5.51 -3.17
C TYR A 272 -15.44 -5.56 -3.65
N ASP A 273 -15.16 -6.25 -4.72
CA ASP A 273 -13.85 -6.41 -5.32
C ASP A 273 -13.99 -6.79 -6.81
N ASN A 274 -12.94 -6.65 -7.57
CA ASN A 274 -12.61 -7.14 -8.93
C ASN A 274 -13.69 -7.90 -9.71
N GLY A 275 -14.86 -7.30 -9.84
CA GLY A 275 -15.95 -7.86 -10.63
C GLY A 275 -16.91 -8.76 -9.86
N TYR A 276 -16.71 -8.96 -8.56
CA TYR A 276 -17.70 -9.58 -7.69
C TYR A 276 -18.43 -8.53 -6.85
N PHE A 277 -19.73 -8.43 -7.05
CA PHE A 277 -20.58 -7.45 -6.38
C PHE A 277 -21.67 -8.18 -5.61
N PRO A 278 -21.50 -8.42 -4.30
CA PRO A 278 -22.56 -9.05 -3.51
C PRO A 278 -23.84 -8.22 -3.56
N GLN A 279 -24.95 -8.86 -3.86
CA GLN A 279 -26.23 -8.20 -3.98
C GLN A 279 -26.92 -8.10 -2.62
N PHE A 280 -27.40 -6.91 -2.28
CA PHE A 280 -28.18 -6.61 -1.08
C PHE A 280 -29.62 -6.21 -1.43
N ALA A 281 -30.54 -6.49 -0.52
CA ALA A 281 -31.79 -5.75 -0.46
C ALA A 281 -31.56 -4.40 0.19
N TYR A 282 -32.07 -3.31 -0.36
CA TYR A 282 -31.89 -1.98 0.20
C TYR A 282 -33.11 -1.08 0.05
N CYS A 283 -33.25 -0.14 0.98
CA CYS A 283 -34.18 0.97 0.86
C CYS A 283 -33.61 2.25 1.45
N GLU A 284 -34.13 3.38 1.02
CA GLU A 284 -33.69 4.73 1.37
C GLU A 284 -34.73 5.49 2.24
N PHE A 285 -35.63 4.77 2.84
CA PHE A 285 -36.65 5.26 3.78
C PHE A 285 -36.74 4.32 4.98
N PHE A 286 -37.11 4.83 6.14
CA PHE A 286 -37.18 4.02 7.35
C PHE A 286 -38.15 2.82 7.16
N PRO A 287 -37.63 1.60 7.27
CA PRO A 287 -38.43 0.40 6.94
C PRO A 287 -39.40 -0.05 8.05
N GLY A 288 -39.49 0.69 9.14
CA GLY A 288 -40.29 0.31 10.28
C GLY A 288 -39.53 -0.53 11.31
N ASN A 289 -40.24 -0.97 12.33
CA ASN A 289 -39.62 -1.78 13.40
C ASN A 289 -39.35 -3.22 12.94
N ASN A 290 -38.42 -3.89 13.61
CA ASN A 290 -38.08 -5.31 13.37
C ASN A 290 -37.36 -5.60 12.02
N TRP A 291 -36.97 -4.60 11.25
CA TRP A 291 -36.26 -4.78 9.97
C TRP A 291 -34.92 -5.53 10.11
N THR A 292 -34.33 -5.56 11.29
CA THR A 292 -33.10 -6.31 11.58
C THR A 292 -33.30 -7.79 11.81
N LYS A 293 -34.57 -8.21 12.01
CA LYS A 293 -34.92 -9.60 12.32
C LYS A 293 -35.01 -10.47 11.06
N LYS A 294 -34.71 -11.75 11.23
CA LYS A 294 -34.77 -12.74 10.17
C LYS A 294 -36.20 -12.87 9.56
N SER A 295 -37.22 -12.71 10.37
CA SER A 295 -38.64 -12.83 9.94
C SER A 295 -39.15 -11.60 9.19
N PHE A 296 -38.37 -10.55 9.03
CA PHE A 296 -38.78 -9.36 8.29
C PHE A 296 -38.81 -9.63 6.79
N ASP A 297 -39.91 -9.25 6.13
CA ASP A 297 -40.07 -9.37 4.69
C ASP A 297 -39.46 -8.17 3.96
N ASP A 298 -38.38 -8.39 3.27
CA ASP A 298 -37.70 -7.40 2.43
C ASP A 298 -37.95 -7.61 0.92
N SER A 299 -38.94 -8.37 0.56
CA SER A 299 -39.28 -8.66 -0.85
C SER A 299 -39.60 -7.40 -1.65
N GLY A 300 -40.18 -6.39 -1.00
CA GLY A 300 -40.48 -5.08 -1.58
C GLY A 300 -39.27 -4.11 -1.68
N TRP A 301 -38.13 -4.49 -1.19
CA TRP A 301 -36.93 -3.61 -1.26
C TRP A 301 -36.27 -3.70 -2.63
N LYS A 302 -35.59 -2.61 -3.01
CA LYS A 302 -34.72 -2.62 -4.19
C LYS A 302 -33.59 -3.65 -4.01
N ARG A 303 -33.02 -4.12 -5.11
CA ARG A 303 -31.81 -4.95 -5.11
C ARG A 303 -30.67 -4.15 -5.71
N GLY A 304 -29.52 -4.11 -5.02
CA GLY A 304 -28.34 -3.37 -5.43
C GLY A 304 -27.07 -4.13 -5.11
N MET A 305 -26.06 -3.88 -5.91
CA MET A 305 -24.73 -4.46 -5.71
C MET A 305 -23.98 -3.68 -4.63
N SER A 306 -23.19 -4.39 -3.84
CA SER A 306 -22.27 -3.82 -2.84
C SER A 306 -21.38 -2.72 -3.41
N GLY A 307 -20.72 -1.94 -2.54
CA GLY A 307 -20.06 -0.71 -2.93
C GLY A 307 -21.07 0.43 -3.11
N PHE A 308 -22.01 0.57 -2.17
CA PHE A 308 -23.00 1.65 -2.19
C PHE A 308 -22.29 2.99 -2.02
N SER A 309 -22.47 3.90 -2.99
CA SER A 309 -21.78 5.18 -2.97
C SER A 309 -22.61 6.31 -3.59
N GLY A 310 -22.27 7.55 -3.23
CA GLY A 310 -22.90 8.75 -3.77
C GLY A 310 -22.51 9.01 -5.23
N ILE A 311 -23.21 9.96 -5.84
CA ILE A 311 -22.87 10.46 -7.17
C ILE A 311 -21.55 11.24 -7.07
N LYS A 312 -20.67 11.04 -8.07
CA LYS A 312 -19.42 11.75 -8.24
C LYS A 312 -19.62 13.27 -8.24
N LEU A 313 -19.01 13.94 -7.27
CA LEU A 313 -18.79 15.37 -7.38
C LEU A 313 -17.58 15.60 -8.31
N GLU A 314 -17.68 16.59 -9.19
CA GLU A 314 -16.62 16.97 -10.11
C GLU A 314 -15.32 17.22 -9.33
N GLY A 315 -14.23 16.53 -9.69
CA GLY A 315 -12.94 16.61 -9.00
C GLY A 315 -12.71 15.61 -7.85
N SER A 316 -13.70 14.77 -7.48
CA SER A 316 -13.48 13.69 -6.52
C SER A 316 -13.02 12.39 -7.20
N THR A 317 -12.08 11.68 -6.57
CA THR A 317 -11.77 10.30 -6.96
C THR A 317 -13.02 9.44 -6.72
N THR A 318 -13.51 8.78 -7.77
CA THR A 318 -14.65 7.87 -7.64
C THR A 318 -14.18 6.53 -7.15
N ARG A 319 -14.71 6.11 -6.04
CA ARG A 319 -14.81 4.69 -5.73
C ARG A 319 -15.66 4.04 -6.83
N SER A 320 -15.25 2.90 -7.36
CA SER A 320 -16.07 2.19 -8.31
C SER A 320 -17.41 1.85 -7.67
N GLN A 321 -18.50 2.20 -8.35
CA GLN A 321 -19.84 2.13 -7.77
C GLN A 321 -20.49 0.80 -8.10
N GLY A 322 -20.84 0.03 -7.07
CA GLY A 322 -21.80 -1.04 -7.22
C GLY A 322 -23.21 -0.46 -7.41
N THR A 323 -23.69 0.29 -6.44
CA THR A 323 -25.03 0.90 -6.46
C THR A 323 -24.98 2.36 -6.04
N ALA A 324 -25.61 3.22 -6.82
CA ALA A 324 -25.74 4.64 -6.47
C ALA A 324 -26.66 4.81 -5.25
N TRP A 325 -26.19 5.59 -4.28
CA TRP A 325 -26.92 5.97 -3.08
C TRP A 325 -26.82 7.49 -2.87
N ILE A 326 -27.93 8.18 -2.88
CA ILE A 326 -27.98 9.66 -2.86
C ILE A 326 -28.73 10.24 -1.67
N SER A 327 -29.50 9.44 -0.95
CA SER A 327 -30.26 9.85 0.23
C SER A 327 -29.36 10.05 1.47
N ASP A 328 -29.90 10.67 2.52
CA ASP A 328 -29.19 10.85 3.79
C ASP A 328 -29.00 9.56 4.57
N ARG A 329 -29.84 8.55 4.31
CA ARG A 329 -29.81 7.27 5.02
C ARG A 329 -30.04 6.11 4.07
N LEU A 330 -29.40 4.99 4.41
CA LEU A 330 -29.52 3.74 3.68
C LEU A 330 -29.73 2.58 4.66
N TRP A 331 -30.69 1.74 4.38
CA TRP A 331 -30.92 0.47 5.08
C TRP A 331 -30.65 -0.67 4.13
N LEU A 332 -29.88 -1.65 4.59
CA LEU A 332 -29.42 -2.78 3.81
C LEU A 332 -29.75 -4.08 4.54
N ARG A 333 -30.04 -5.12 3.77
CA ARG A 333 -30.19 -6.49 4.28
C ARG A 333 -29.53 -7.47 3.34
N LYS A 334 -28.83 -8.44 3.90
CA LYS A 334 -28.22 -9.55 3.16
C LYS A 334 -28.45 -10.85 3.89
N THR A 335 -29.09 -11.80 3.20
CA THR A 335 -29.15 -13.19 3.63
C THR A 335 -27.90 -13.92 3.18
N PHE A 336 -27.26 -14.66 4.09
CA PHE A 336 -26.11 -15.50 3.81
C PHE A 336 -26.19 -16.81 4.59
N HIS A 337 -25.39 -17.81 4.18
CA HIS A 337 -25.51 -19.16 4.71
C HIS A 337 -24.20 -19.65 5.30
N ILE A 338 -24.24 -20.15 6.53
CA ILE A 338 -23.09 -20.77 7.22
C ILE A 338 -23.34 -22.27 7.33
N LYS A 339 -22.41 -23.08 6.81
CA LYS A 339 -22.52 -24.55 6.93
C LYS A 339 -22.30 -25.01 8.38
N LYS A 340 -21.27 -24.45 9.03
CA LYS A 340 -20.91 -24.71 10.41
C LYS A 340 -20.33 -23.42 10.99
N VAL A 341 -20.79 -23.02 12.17
CA VAL A 341 -20.24 -21.86 12.87
C VAL A 341 -18.82 -22.19 13.35
N SER A 342 -17.85 -21.35 13.01
CA SER A 342 -16.48 -21.42 13.47
C SER A 342 -16.27 -20.68 14.77
N GLU A 343 -15.10 -20.84 15.35
CA GLU A 343 -14.67 -20.10 16.54
C GLU A 343 -14.21 -18.68 16.26
N ASN A 344 -13.92 -18.36 14.99
CA ASN A 344 -13.32 -17.08 14.58
C ASN A 344 -14.06 -16.51 13.38
N TYR A 345 -14.44 -15.24 13.48
CA TYR A 345 -14.97 -14.45 12.39
C TYR A 345 -14.44 -13.03 12.46
N ILE A 346 -14.19 -12.44 11.29
CA ILE A 346 -13.79 -11.05 11.15
C ILE A 346 -14.82 -10.34 10.29
N LEU A 347 -15.34 -9.23 10.80
CA LEU A 347 -16.19 -8.30 10.06
C LEU A 347 -15.33 -7.15 9.56
N ARG A 348 -15.25 -6.99 8.24
CA ARG A 348 -14.64 -5.85 7.59
C ARG A 348 -15.71 -4.84 7.21
N VAL A 349 -15.53 -3.58 7.56
CA VAL A 349 -16.49 -2.50 7.33
C VAL A 349 -15.78 -1.28 6.75
N ALA A 350 -16.41 -0.67 5.76
CA ALA A 350 -15.98 0.63 5.23
C ALA A 350 -17.21 1.53 5.09
N HIS A 351 -17.19 2.73 5.69
CA HIS A 351 -18.29 3.68 5.62
C HIS A 351 -17.85 5.12 5.89
N ASP A 352 -18.59 6.07 5.34
CA ASP A 352 -18.30 7.51 5.48
C ASP A 352 -19.14 8.21 6.55
N GLY A 353 -20.31 7.67 6.89
CA GLY A 353 -21.22 8.23 7.89
C GLY A 353 -21.51 7.27 9.04
N ALA A 354 -22.24 7.74 10.04
CA ALA A 354 -22.62 6.91 11.18
C ALA A 354 -23.29 5.59 10.74
N THR A 355 -22.80 4.47 11.23
CA THR A 355 -23.20 3.14 10.76
C THR A 355 -23.46 2.19 11.92
N LYS A 356 -24.56 1.42 11.80
CA LYS A 356 -24.89 0.31 12.68
C LYS A 356 -25.06 -0.96 11.88
N ILE A 357 -24.49 -2.05 12.38
CA ILE A 357 -24.60 -3.38 11.75
C ILE A 357 -25.15 -4.37 12.76
N TYR A 358 -26.09 -5.17 12.30
CA TYR A 358 -26.77 -6.18 13.08
C TYR A 358 -26.61 -7.57 12.44
N LEU A 359 -26.37 -8.57 13.25
CA LEU A 359 -26.44 -9.99 12.86
C LEU A 359 -27.64 -10.64 13.55
N ASN A 360 -28.54 -11.21 12.76
CA ASN A 360 -29.75 -11.86 13.25
C ASN A 360 -30.53 -11.00 14.27
N GLY A 361 -30.55 -9.67 14.08
CA GLY A 361 -31.22 -8.71 14.95
C GLY A 361 -30.40 -8.24 16.17
N ARG A 362 -29.15 -8.70 16.32
CA ARG A 362 -28.25 -8.30 17.39
C ARG A 362 -27.19 -7.32 16.88
N LEU A 363 -26.99 -6.22 17.58
CA LEU A 363 -26.01 -5.19 17.22
C LEU A 363 -24.58 -5.75 17.36
N VAL A 364 -23.79 -5.66 16.32
CA VAL A 364 -22.38 -6.09 16.30
C VAL A 364 -21.40 -4.94 16.04
N TYR A 365 -21.90 -3.82 15.49
CA TYR A 365 -21.10 -2.64 15.18
C TYR A 365 -21.95 -1.37 15.34
N ASP A 366 -21.40 -0.35 15.99
CA ASP A 366 -21.99 0.99 16.10
C ASP A 366 -20.85 2.03 16.14
N LYS A 367 -20.75 2.81 15.08
CA LYS A 367 -19.70 3.84 14.96
C LYS A 367 -20.27 5.13 14.41
N GLN A 368 -19.82 6.25 14.96
CA GLN A 368 -20.15 7.58 14.48
C GLN A 368 -19.05 8.10 13.54
N GLY A 369 -19.45 8.75 12.44
CA GLY A 369 -18.52 9.27 11.45
C GLY A 369 -17.97 8.19 10.51
N ALA A 370 -16.94 8.54 9.74
CA ALA A 370 -16.27 7.62 8.83
C ALA A 370 -15.42 6.60 9.58
N ASP A 371 -15.39 5.39 9.09
CA ASP A 371 -14.50 4.35 9.58
C ASP A 371 -14.19 3.33 8.49
N TYR A 372 -13.02 2.73 8.59
CA TYR A 372 -12.62 1.58 7.80
C TYR A 372 -11.84 0.64 8.69
N CYS A 373 -12.45 -0.48 9.07
CA CYS A 373 -11.90 -1.35 10.09
C CYS A 373 -12.19 -2.83 9.85
N MET A 374 -11.41 -3.65 10.54
CA MET A 374 -11.63 -5.09 10.69
C MET A 374 -11.86 -5.39 12.19
N ILE A 375 -12.92 -6.12 12.48
CA ILE A 375 -13.37 -6.41 13.83
C ILE A 375 -13.39 -7.91 14.04
N ASP A 376 -12.60 -8.39 15.01
CA ASP A 376 -12.70 -9.76 15.47
C ASP A 376 -13.96 -9.93 16.31
N PHE A 377 -14.72 -10.98 16.03
CA PHE A 377 -15.89 -11.31 16.83
C PHE A 377 -15.48 -11.86 18.20
N ASN A 378 -15.98 -11.24 19.23
CA ASN A 378 -15.87 -11.77 20.59
C ASN A 378 -16.85 -12.97 20.80
N ARG A 379 -16.72 -13.64 21.95
CA ARG A 379 -17.54 -14.82 22.27
C ARG A 379 -19.04 -14.55 22.28
N GLU A 380 -19.47 -13.34 22.62
CA GLU A 380 -20.88 -12.96 22.60
C GLU A 380 -21.37 -12.81 21.16
N GLN A 381 -20.62 -12.11 20.31
CA GLN A 381 -20.97 -11.91 18.90
C GLN A 381 -20.99 -13.21 18.11
N LEU A 382 -20.10 -14.15 18.43
CA LEU A 382 -20.12 -15.50 17.83
C LEU A 382 -21.42 -16.25 18.08
N GLN A 383 -22.07 -16.03 19.23
CA GLN A 383 -23.36 -16.65 19.57
C GLN A 383 -24.53 -16.10 18.72
N TYR A 384 -24.34 -14.99 18.05
CA TYR A 384 -25.37 -14.43 17.15
C TYR A 384 -25.42 -15.14 15.80
N LEU A 385 -24.38 -15.88 15.42
CA LEU A 385 -24.31 -16.67 14.20
C LEU A 385 -24.91 -18.06 14.42
N VAL A 386 -25.57 -18.58 13.41
CA VAL A 386 -26.14 -19.93 13.43
C VAL A 386 -25.76 -20.73 12.19
N ALA A 387 -25.68 -22.05 12.31
CA ALA A 387 -25.60 -22.90 11.14
C ALA A 387 -26.90 -22.77 10.36
N GLY A 388 -26.79 -22.66 9.04
CA GLY A 388 -27.91 -22.35 8.17
C GLY A 388 -27.99 -20.88 7.81
N GLU A 389 -29.17 -20.38 7.63
CA GLU A 389 -29.43 -19.01 7.17
C GLU A 389 -29.19 -17.96 8.27
N ASN A 390 -28.46 -16.90 7.93
CA ASN A 390 -28.22 -15.72 8.75
C ASN A 390 -28.62 -14.45 7.99
N ILE A 391 -28.86 -13.36 8.74
CA ILE A 391 -29.17 -12.04 8.21
C ILE A 391 -28.13 -11.03 8.72
N LEU A 392 -27.48 -10.36 7.80
CA LEU A 392 -26.79 -9.11 8.05
C LEU A 392 -27.73 -7.96 7.72
N ALA A 393 -27.91 -7.02 8.66
CA ALA A 393 -28.73 -5.83 8.46
C ALA A 393 -27.93 -4.59 8.83
N VAL A 394 -28.02 -3.53 8.02
CA VAL A 394 -27.23 -2.32 8.18
C VAL A 394 -28.12 -1.09 8.11
N GLU A 395 -27.85 -0.14 8.97
CA GLU A 395 -28.28 1.26 8.86
C GLU A 395 -27.03 2.12 8.75
N THR A 396 -26.92 2.92 7.69
CA THR A 396 -25.81 3.84 7.50
C THR A 396 -26.29 5.22 7.07
N ASN A 397 -25.61 6.26 7.56
CA ASN A 397 -25.90 7.63 7.21
C ASN A 397 -24.90 8.12 6.15
N ARG A 398 -25.31 9.15 5.44
CA ARG A 398 -24.43 9.90 4.57
C ARG A 398 -23.28 10.52 5.37
N GLY A 399 -22.06 10.48 4.84
CA GLY A 399 -20.91 11.20 5.36
C GLY A 399 -20.99 12.70 5.06
N VAL A 400 -20.07 13.46 5.63
CA VAL A 400 -20.03 14.94 5.49
C VAL A 400 -19.71 15.37 4.06
N SER A 401 -18.77 14.70 3.41
CA SER A 401 -18.28 15.06 2.07
C SER A 401 -18.63 14.01 1.01
N THR A 402 -18.77 12.77 1.42
CA THR A 402 -18.99 11.62 0.55
C THR A 402 -19.97 10.67 1.22
N ASN A 403 -20.48 9.69 0.48
CA ASN A 403 -21.18 8.55 1.04
C ASN A 403 -20.64 7.28 0.40
N PHE A 404 -20.22 6.39 1.26
CA PHE A 404 -19.78 5.06 0.90
C PHE A 404 -20.17 4.08 2.00
N PHE A 405 -20.54 2.89 1.58
CA PHE A 405 -20.74 1.74 2.47
C PHE A 405 -20.40 0.44 1.78
N ASP A 406 -19.58 -0.36 2.45
CA ASP A 406 -19.35 -1.75 2.09
C ASP A 406 -19.03 -2.61 3.31
N VAL A 407 -19.26 -3.93 3.21
CA VAL A 407 -19.05 -4.86 4.31
C VAL A 407 -18.74 -6.26 3.81
N ALA A 408 -17.82 -6.94 4.50
CA ALA A 408 -17.54 -8.36 4.31
C ALA A 408 -17.48 -9.10 5.65
N LEU A 409 -17.72 -10.39 5.64
CA LEU A 409 -17.58 -11.27 6.80
C LEU A 409 -16.72 -12.47 6.41
N PHE A 410 -15.63 -12.66 7.11
CA PHE A 410 -14.67 -13.73 6.87
C PHE A 410 -14.70 -14.74 8.03
N ASN A 411 -14.63 -16.01 7.69
CA ASN A 411 -14.33 -17.07 8.62
C ASN A 411 -12.79 -17.18 8.75
N ALA A 412 -12.21 -16.34 9.58
CA ALA A 412 -10.77 -16.25 9.76
C ALA A 412 -10.44 -16.05 11.24
N ASP A 413 -9.29 -16.55 11.65
CA ASP A 413 -8.76 -16.26 12.97
C ASP A 413 -7.93 -14.96 12.98
N LYS A 414 -7.59 -14.54 14.19
CA LYS A 414 -6.84 -13.30 14.41
C LYS A 414 -5.45 -13.35 13.78
N GLU A 415 -4.83 -14.51 13.74
CA GLU A 415 -3.51 -14.73 13.17
C GLU A 415 -3.54 -14.62 11.64
N GLN A 416 -4.56 -15.17 11.00
CA GLN A 416 -4.82 -14.99 9.57
C GLN A 416 -5.10 -13.52 9.22
N ALA A 417 -5.88 -12.81 10.06
CA ALA A 417 -6.15 -11.39 9.89
C ALA A 417 -4.91 -10.50 10.08
N PHE A 418 -4.01 -10.86 10.98
CA PHE A 418 -2.77 -10.12 11.21
C PHE A 418 -1.77 -10.21 10.05
N ASN A 419 -1.87 -11.21 9.22
CA ASN A 419 -1.06 -11.38 8.03
C ASN A 419 -1.66 -10.72 6.78
N ILE A 420 -2.75 -9.96 6.93
CA ILE A 420 -3.36 -9.25 5.81
C ILE A 420 -2.44 -8.11 5.37
N LEU A 421 -1.93 -8.27 4.17
CA LEU A 421 -1.26 -7.26 3.40
C LEU A 421 -2.32 -6.41 2.69
N TYR A 422 -2.30 -5.10 2.90
CA TYR A 422 -3.31 -4.20 2.36
C TYR A 422 -2.68 -3.01 1.65
N SER A 423 -3.12 -2.73 0.43
CA SER A 423 -2.61 -1.61 -0.39
C SER A 423 -1.07 -1.56 -0.46
N PRO A 424 -0.38 -2.63 -0.92
CA PRO A 424 1.07 -2.62 -1.02
C PRO A 424 1.55 -1.61 -2.07
N GLY A 425 2.55 -0.81 -1.71
CA GLY A 425 3.09 0.23 -2.59
C GLY A 425 4.53 0.62 -2.30
N GLN A 426 5.05 1.56 -3.05
CA GLN A 426 6.40 2.12 -2.96
C GLN A 426 7.49 1.05 -2.85
N PRO A 427 7.76 0.30 -3.94
CA PRO A 427 8.71 -0.81 -3.90
C PRO A 427 10.16 -0.33 -3.80
N ASN A 428 10.94 -1.04 -3.01
CA ASN A 428 12.39 -0.94 -2.98
C ASN A 428 12.99 -2.32 -3.11
N ILE A 429 13.96 -2.51 -3.99
CA ILE A 429 14.66 -3.77 -4.15
C ILE A 429 16.10 -3.60 -3.68
N VAL A 430 16.48 -4.33 -2.65
CA VAL A 430 17.80 -4.27 -2.04
C VAL A 430 18.45 -5.65 -1.95
N ARG A 431 19.78 -5.70 -1.89
CA ARG A 431 20.49 -6.96 -1.61
C ARG A 431 20.29 -7.36 -0.15
N GLY A 432 19.92 -8.60 0.08
CA GLY A 432 19.84 -9.19 1.42
C GLY A 432 21.19 -9.21 2.15
N VAL A 433 21.18 -9.66 3.41
CA VAL A 433 22.36 -9.65 4.28
C VAL A 433 23.50 -10.48 3.67
N ASN A 434 23.18 -11.66 3.13
CA ASN A 434 24.14 -12.56 2.50
C ASN A 434 24.68 -12.06 1.14
N GLY A 435 24.12 -10.98 0.58
CA GLY A 435 24.54 -10.39 -0.71
C GLY A 435 24.08 -11.16 -1.96
N PHE A 436 23.49 -12.34 -1.80
CA PHE A 436 23.05 -13.19 -2.93
C PHE A 436 21.57 -13.02 -3.24
N GLU A 437 20.74 -12.96 -2.23
CA GLU A 437 19.30 -12.77 -2.38
C GLU A 437 18.92 -11.31 -2.61
N TRP A 438 17.74 -11.12 -3.19
CA TRP A 438 17.09 -9.83 -3.33
C TRP A 438 15.91 -9.76 -2.37
N TRP A 439 15.79 -8.63 -1.68
CA TRP A 439 14.69 -8.35 -0.81
C TRP A 439 13.83 -7.24 -1.39
N LEU A 440 12.54 -7.50 -1.46
CA LEU A 440 11.54 -6.50 -1.80
C LEU A 440 11.04 -5.89 -0.48
N VAL A 441 11.30 -4.60 -0.30
CA VAL A 441 10.78 -3.79 0.80
C VAL A 441 9.74 -2.83 0.23
N TYR A 442 8.57 -2.80 0.82
CA TYR A 442 7.47 -1.96 0.35
C TYR A 442 6.60 -1.54 1.54
N MET A 443 5.87 -0.45 1.40
CA MET A 443 4.85 -0.09 2.37
C MET A 443 3.60 -0.94 2.16
N ALA A 444 2.87 -1.19 3.23
CA ALA A 444 1.53 -1.74 3.18
C ALA A 444 0.80 -1.38 4.46
N ASN A 445 -0.51 -1.29 4.39
CA ASN A 445 -1.34 -1.13 5.57
C ASN A 445 -1.56 -2.51 6.21
N LYS A 446 -1.44 -2.59 7.51
CA LYS A 446 -1.65 -3.84 8.26
C LYS A 446 -3.13 -4.17 8.39
N ASN A 447 -3.92 -3.16 8.53
CA ASN A 447 -5.38 -3.15 8.52
C ASN A 447 -5.79 -1.81 7.94
N ALA A 448 -7.05 -1.62 7.74
CA ALA A 448 -7.61 -0.31 7.47
C ALA A 448 -7.46 0.71 8.63
N GLU A 449 -6.81 0.36 9.69
CA GLU A 449 -6.46 1.28 10.76
C GLU A 449 -5.12 1.96 10.43
N MET A 450 -5.17 3.23 10.06
CA MET A 450 -4.06 4.15 10.24
C MET A 450 -4.18 4.83 11.59
#